data_aeb6323046befc26414c70e16ceef63a
#
_entry.id   aeb6323046befc26414c70e16ceef63a
#
_cell.length_a   1.000
_cell.length_b   1.000
_cell.length_c   1.000
_cell.angle_alpha   90.00
_cell.angle_beta   90.00
_cell.angle_gamma   90.00
#
_symmetry.space_group_name_H-M   'P 1'
#
loop_
_entity.id
_entity.type
_entity.pdbx_description
1 polymer ?
#
loop_
_entity_poly.entity_id
_entity_poly.type
_entity_poly.pdbx_seq_one_letter_code
_entity_poly.pdbx_strand_id
1 'polypeptide(L)'
;KKVSVASAASAAALGASVKLASDYTDAVAKVGTVADLQSVPLEKLRDDMLQLSTETGRGAGEIADATYQAISASVDTADAVSFVGTSVGLAKAGFLETADAVDVLTTIINAYGLEASDAGRLSDILIQTQNDGKTTVNELSQSMGQVIPLASAYGVNIENLAASYAQLTKNGVATAQAGTYLKSML
;
A
#
# COMPACT_ATOMS: atom_id res chain seq x y z
N LYS A 1 23.86 -8.91 -42.29
CA LYS A 1 22.53 -9.06 -41.65
C LYS A 1 22.54 -9.21 -40.11
N LYS A 2 23.68 -9.58 -39.48
CA LYS A 2 23.77 -9.74 -38.01
C LYS A 2 24.06 -8.43 -37.26
N VAL A 3 24.56 -7.39 -37.90
CA VAL A 3 24.90 -6.10 -37.25
C VAL A 3 23.65 -5.22 -37.05
N SER A 4 22.63 -5.36 -37.87
CA SER A 4 21.40 -4.55 -37.78
C SER A 4 20.45 -4.95 -36.63
N VAL A 5 20.55 -6.20 -36.11
CA VAL A 5 19.70 -6.68 -35.02
C VAL A 5 20.24 -6.18 -33.67
N ALA A 6 21.57 -6.12 -33.51
CA ALA A 6 22.19 -5.63 -32.28
C ALA A 6 21.98 -4.12 -32.07
N SER A 7 21.97 -3.32 -33.14
CA SER A 7 21.72 -1.88 -33.05
C SER A 7 20.25 -1.53 -32.76
N ALA A 8 19.30 -2.34 -33.25
CA ALA A 8 17.88 -2.15 -32.92
C ALA A 8 17.57 -2.52 -31.47
N ALA A 9 18.19 -3.57 -30.91
CA ALA A 9 18.02 -3.95 -29.51
C ALA A 9 18.61 -2.92 -28.54
N SER A 10 19.77 -2.33 -28.86
CA SER A 10 20.37 -1.28 -28.04
C SER A 10 19.57 0.04 -28.08
N ALA A 11 19.01 0.41 -29.24
CA ALA A 11 18.17 1.60 -29.35
C ALA A 11 16.83 1.44 -28.58
N ALA A 12 16.25 0.24 -28.61
CA ALA A 12 15.04 -0.07 -27.84
C ALA A 12 15.31 -0.06 -26.31
N ALA A 13 16.45 -0.60 -25.88
CA ALA A 13 16.83 -0.57 -24.47
C ALA A 13 17.10 0.84 -23.95
N LEU A 14 17.75 1.69 -24.74
CA LEU A 14 17.98 3.10 -24.40
C LEU A 14 16.65 3.90 -24.38
N GLY A 15 15.74 3.64 -25.32
CA GLY A 15 14.42 4.26 -25.32
C GLY A 15 13.57 3.88 -24.12
N ALA A 16 13.63 2.62 -23.70
CA ALA A 16 12.93 2.15 -22.50
C ALA A 16 13.49 2.77 -21.22
N SER A 17 14.80 2.89 -21.07
CA SER A 17 15.42 3.49 -19.88
C SER A 17 15.15 5.00 -19.79
N VAL A 18 15.14 5.72 -20.93
CA VAL A 18 14.78 7.14 -20.97
C VAL A 18 13.31 7.33 -20.57
N LYS A 19 12.41 6.47 -21.05
CA LYS A 19 10.99 6.54 -20.68
C LYS A 19 10.80 6.28 -19.18
N LEU A 20 11.41 5.24 -18.62
CA LEU A 20 11.33 4.95 -17.18
C LEU A 20 11.86 6.10 -16.32
N ALA A 21 12.93 6.77 -16.75
CA ALA A 21 13.46 7.94 -16.06
C ALA A 21 12.50 9.15 -16.13
N SER A 22 11.84 9.35 -17.28
CA SER A 22 10.82 10.39 -17.44
C SER A 22 9.60 10.10 -16.57
N ASP A 23 9.07 8.88 -16.65
CA ASP A 23 7.89 8.45 -15.88
C ASP A 23 8.14 8.59 -14.36
N TYR A 24 9.36 8.27 -13.90
CA TYR A 24 9.75 8.46 -12.48
C TYR A 24 9.82 9.95 -12.13
N THR A 25 10.41 10.79 -12.99
CA THR A 25 10.49 12.24 -12.75
C THR A 25 9.10 12.85 -12.63
N ASP A 26 8.17 12.45 -13.47
CA ASP A 26 6.78 12.91 -13.43
C ASP A 26 6.06 12.44 -12.15
N ALA A 27 6.31 11.18 -11.71
CA ALA A 27 5.76 10.66 -10.46
C ALA A 27 6.31 11.41 -9.23
N VAL A 28 7.62 11.71 -9.20
CA VAL A 28 8.23 12.55 -8.15
C VAL A 28 7.64 13.95 -8.13
N ALA A 29 7.40 14.55 -9.30
CA ALA A 29 6.78 15.87 -9.38
C ALA A 29 5.35 15.86 -8.77
N LYS A 30 4.57 14.78 -8.97
CA LYS A 30 3.27 14.61 -8.32
C LYS A 30 3.40 14.55 -6.79
N VAL A 31 4.37 13.78 -6.26
CA VAL A 31 4.65 13.75 -4.82
C VAL A 31 4.89 15.15 -4.28
N GLY A 32 5.69 15.95 -5.00
CA GLY A 32 5.96 17.35 -4.63
C GLY A 32 4.72 18.25 -4.55
N THR A 33 3.60 17.86 -5.16
CA THR A 33 2.35 18.67 -5.08
C THR A 33 1.58 18.47 -3.76
N VAL A 34 1.83 17.38 -3.04
CA VAL A 34 1.11 17.03 -1.81
C VAL A 34 2.03 16.97 -0.58
N ALA A 35 3.35 16.88 -0.81
CA ALA A 35 4.35 16.76 0.25
C ALA A 35 4.62 18.10 0.95
N ASP A 36 4.86 18.07 2.25
CA ASP A 36 5.41 19.19 2.99
C ASP A 36 6.92 19.31 2.71
N LEU A 37 7.26 20.09 1.70
CA LEU A 37 8.65 20.31 1.26
C LEU A 37 9.46 21.18 2.22
N GLN A 38 8.86 21.76 3.25
CA GLN A 38 9.58 22.44 4.32
C GLN A 38 10.10 21.43 5.35
N SER A 39 9.33 20.37 5.58
CA SER A 39 9.72 19.25 6.44
C SER A 39 10.76 18.34 5.77
N VAL A 40 10.48 17.91 4.53
CA VAL A 40 11.39 17.03 3.78
C VAL A 40 11.59 17.57 2.36
N PRO A 41 12.83 17.95 1.96
CA PRO A 41 13.10 18.40 0.61
C PRO A 41 12.76 17.35 -0.44
N LEU A 42 12.22 17.79 -1.60
CA LEU A 42 11.83 16.90 -2.69
C LEU A 42 12.96 16.00 -3.18
N GLU A 43 14.18 16.50 -3.21
CA GLU A 43 15.37 15.74 -3.60
C GLU A 43 15.63 14.56 -2.66
N LYS A 44 15.46 14.79 -1.35
CA LYS A 44 15.58 13.73 -0.36
C LYS A 44 14.48 12.68 -0.53
N LEU A 45 13.22 13.10 -0.71
CA LEU A 45 12.11 12.17 -1.00
C LEU A 45 12.39 11.33 -2.25
N ARG A 46 12.89 11.97 -3.32
CA ARG A 46 13.27 11.28 -4.55
C ARG A 46 14.32 10.21 -4.29
N ASP A 47 15.37 10.55 -3.56
CA ASP A 47 16.47 9.62 -3.30
C ASP A 47 16.03 8.48 -2.37
N ASP A 48 15.23 8.78 -1.34
CA ASP A 48 14.66 7.77 -0.42
C ASP A 48 13.71 6.81 -1.16
N MET A 49 12.85 7.31 -2.05
CA MET A 49 11.98 6.48 -2.90
C MET A 49 12.77 5.59 -3.86
N LEU A 50 13.85 6.10 -4.45
CA LEU A 50 14.71 5.34 -5.35
C LEU A 50 15.48 4.24 -4.58
N GLN A 51 15.93 4.55 -3.38
CA GLN A 51 16.56 3.57 -2.48
C GLN A 51 15.54 2.46 -2.13
N LEU A 52 14.33 2.81 -1.72
CA LEU A 52 13.28 1.84 -1.40
C LEU A 52 12.92 0.96 -2.62
N SER A 53 12.88 1.53 -3.82
CA SER A 53 12.70 0.79 -5.08
C SER A 53 13.78 -0.28 -5.24
N THR A 54 15.04 0.09 -5.00
CA THR A 54 16.19 -0.82 -5.11
C THR A 54 16.13 -1.93 -4.06
N GLU A 55 15.82 -1.59 -2.81
CA GLU A 55 15.75 -2.54 -1.69
C GLU A 55 14.59 -3.53 -1.85
N THR A 56 13.46 -3.05 -2.36
CA THR A 56 12.25 -3.87 -2.47
C THR A 56 12.13 -4.60 -3.81
N GLY A 57 12.87 -4.15 -4.85
CA GLY A 57 12.73 -4.63 -6.22
C GLY A 57 11.44 -4.20 -6.90
N ARG A 58 10.71 -3.21 -6.33
CA ARG A 58 9.53 -2.58 -6.96
C ARG A 58 9.95 -1.45 -7.87
N GLY A 59 9.16 -1.16 -8.90
CA GLY A 59 9.45 -0.06 -9.83
C GLY A 59 9.51 1.30 -9.12
N ALA A 60 10.47 2.15 -9.48
CA ALA A 60 10.60 3.47 -8.85
C ALA A 60 9.34 4.34 -9.02
N GLY A 61 8.66 4.25 -10.17
CA GLY A 61 7.37 4.90 -10.40
C GLY A 61 6.26 4.37 -9.48
N GLU A 62 6.21 3.04 -9.26
CA GLU A 62 5.26 2.41 -8.33
C GLU A 62 5.46 2.93 -6.89
N ILE A 63 6.71 3.02 -6.44
CA ILE A 63 7.04 3.56 -5.12
C ILE A 63 6.64 5.04 -5.01
N ALA A 64 6.90 5.85 -6.03
CA ALA A 64 6.53 7.26 -6.04
C ALA A 64 5.00 7.45 -6.06
N ASP A 65 4.26 6.68 -6.85
CA ASP A 65 2.80 6.72 -6.86
C ASP A 65 2.21 6.27 -5.51
N ALA A 66 2.77 5.22 -4.89
CA ALA A 66 2.39 4.77 -3.55
C ALA A 66 2.68 5.84 -2.47
N THR A 67 3.81 6.54 -2.58
CA THR A 67 4.17 7.65 -1.67
C THR A 67 3.21 8.82 -1.84
N TYR A 68 2.86 9.17 -3.09
CA TYR A 68 1.83 10.17 -3.37
C TYR A 68 0.49 9.80 -2.69
N GLN A 69 0.05 8.55 -2.83
CA GLN A 69 -1.20 8.07 -2.22
C GLN A 69 -1.14 8.13 -0.68
N ALA A 70 -0.04 7.70 -0.07
CA ALA A 70 0.14 7.74 1.38
C ALA A 70 0.02 9.18 1.92
N ILE A 71 0.75 10.14 1.33
CA ILE A 71 0.70 11.56 1.74
C ILE A 71 -0.70 12.14 1.49
N SER A 72 -1.32 11.84 0.35
CA SER A 72 -2.69 12.28 0.04
C SER A 72 -3.73 11.72 1.02
N ALA A 73 -3.46 10.56 1.61
CA ALA A 73 -4.27 9.94 2.65
C ALA A 73 -3.86 10.37 4.08
N SER A 74 -3.15 11.49 4.22
CA SER A 74 -2.77 12.12 5.49
C SER A 74 -1.63 11.43 6.25
N VAL A 75 -0.81 10.62 5.60
CA VAL A 75 0.47 10.17 6.16
C VAL A 75 1.46 11.33 6.09
N ASP A 76 2.13 11.63 7.20
CA ASP A 76 3.12 12.70 7.24
C ASP A 76 4.25 12.48 6.23
N THR A 77 4.69 13.54 5.57
CA THR A 77 5.72 13.48 4.53
C THR A 77 7.01 12.81 5.04
N ALA A 78 7.36 13.05 6.30
CA ALA A 78 8.56 12.47 6.91
C ALA A 78 8.50 10.95 7.05
N ASP A 79 7.29 10.38 7.22
CA ASP A 79 7.06 8.97 7.45
C ASP A 79 6.64 8.22 6.17
N ALA A 80 6.26 8.96 5.11
CA ALA A 80 5.60 8.40 3.93
C ALA A 80 6.40 7.30 3.23
N VAL A 81 7.72 7.47 3.04
CA VAL A 81 8.55 6.46 2.36
C VAL A 81 8.71 5.20 3.23
N SER A 82 8.88 5.36 4.55
CA SER A 82 8.93 4.23 5.49
C SER A 82 7.60 3.47 5.53
N PHE A 83 6.49 4.20 5.57
CA PHE A 83 5.14 3.64 5.49
C PHE A 83 4.92 2.85 4.20
N VAL A 84 5.36 3.37 3.06
CA VAL A 84 5.30 2.66 1.76
C VAL A 84 6.18 1.40 1.80
N GLY A 85 7.34 1.45 2.45
CA GLY A 85 8.19 0.27 2.66
C GLY A 85 7.44 -0.85 3.40
N THR A 86 6.73 -0.50 4.46
CA THR A 86 5.86 -1.44 5.21
C THR A 86 4.71 -1.95 4.33
N SER A 87 4.09 -1.07 3.56
CA SER A 87 3.00 -1.42 2.62
C SER A 87 3.47 -2.40 1.53
N VAL A 88 4.70 -2.23 1.00
CA VAL A 88 5.32 -3.19 0.07
C VAL A 88 5.54 -4.54 0.74
N GLY A 89 5.94 -4.56 2.01
CA GLY A 89 6.04 -5.78 2.81
C GLY A 89 4.70 -6.53 2.90
N LEU A 90 3.63 -5.82 3.25
CA LEU A 90 2.27 -6.35 3.28
C LEU A 90 1.82 -6.83 1.90
N ALA A 91 2.07 -6.07 0.85
CA ALA A 91 1.73 -6.41 -0.52
C ALA A 91 2.37 -7.73 -0.96
N LYS A 92 3.65 -7.94 -0.63
CA LYS A 92 4.36 -9.19 -0.93
C LYS A 92 3.83 -10.38 -0.13
N ALA A 93 3.60 -10.20 1.17
CA ALA A 93 3.14 -11.27 2.06
C ALA A 93 1.66 -11.63 1.81
N GLY A 94 0.84 -10.66 1.47
CA GLY A 94 -0.60 -10.80 1.24
C GLY A 94 -1.00 -11.03 -0.21
N PHE A 95 -0.04 -11.05 -1.16
CA PHE A 95 -0.27 -11.23 -2.60
C PHE A 95 -1.23 -10.17 -3.19
N LEU A 96 -1.03 -8.90 -2.85
CA LEU A 96 -1.81 -7.78 -3.36
C LEU A 96 -0.91 -6.69 -3.98
N GLU A 97 -1.50 -5.73 -4.66
CA GLU A 97 -0.76 -4.58 -5.20
C GLU A 97 -0.33 -3.62 -4.08
N THR A 98 0.79 -2.91 -4.30
CA THR A 98 1.29 -1.94 -3.32
C THR A 98 0.27 -0.85 -3.01
N ALA A 99 -0.46 -0.39 -4.03
CA ALA A 99 -1.54 0.60 -3.88
C ALA A 99 -2.66 0.14 -2.94
N ASP A 100 -3.10 -1.13 -3.08
CA ASP A 100 -4.15 -1.70 -2.22
C ASP A 100 -3.66 -1.86 -0.77
N ALA A 101 -2.37 -2.17 -0.58
CA ALA A 101 -1.76 -2.22 0.75
C ALA A 101 -1.71 -0.84 1.41
N VAL A 102 -1.34 0.20 0.66
CA VAL A 102 -1.38 1.60 1.13
C VAL A 102 -2.81 1.98 1.49
N ASP A 103 -3.79 1.69 0.63
CA ASP A 103 -5.20 2.05 0.84
C ASP A 103 -5.77 1.41 2.12
N VAL A 104 -5.60 0.11 2.31
CA VAL A 104 -6.13 -0.55 3.51
C VAL A 104 -5.45 -0.07 4.79
N LEU A 105 -4.14 0.13 4.79
CA LEU A 105 -3.42 0.62 5.96
C LEU A 105 -3.81 2.06 6.31
N THR A 106 -3.88 2.97 5.32
CA THR A 106 -4.32 4.35 5.54
C THR A 106 -5.79 4.43 5.97
N THR A 107 -6.65 3.57 5.43
CA THR A 107 -8.05 3.47 5.86
C THR A 107 -8.15 3.10 7.34
N ILE A 108 -7.38 2.13 7.81
CA ILE A 108 -7.36 1.73 9.24
C ILE A 108 -6.81 2.88 10.09
N ILE A 109 -5.65 3.42 9.72
CA ILE A 109 -4.98 4.50 10.46
C ILE A 109 -5.92 5.69 10.64
N ASN A 110 -6.54 6.16 9.55
CA ASN A 110 -7.42 7.31 9.59
C ASN A 110 -8.71 7.05 10.39
N ALA A 111 -9.30 5.87 10.25
CA ALA A 111 -10.53 5.54 10.96
C ALA A 111 -10.33 5.38 12.48
N TYR A 112 -9.20 4.86 12.90
CA TYR A 112 -8.90 4.63 14.32
C TYR A 112 -8.05 5.75 14.95
N GLY A 113 -7.65 6.77 14.19
CA GLY A 113 -6.79 7.86 14.68
C GLY A 113 -5.41 7.37 15.11
N LEU A 114 -4.85 6.41 14.36
CA LEU A 114 -3.53 5.83 14.59
C LEU A 114 -2.45 6.60 13.82
N GLU A 115 -1.20 6.29 14.10
CA GLU A 115 -0.06 6.91 13.42
C GLU A 115 0.55 5.99 12.35
N ALA A 116 1.33 6.56 11.42
CA ALA A 116 2.03 5.79 10.39
C ALA A 116 2.95 4.69 10.97
N SER A 117 3.49 4.92 12.16
CA SER A 117 4.29 3.96 12.92
C SER A 117 3.55 2.68 13.29
N ASP A 118 2.21 2.69 13.34
CA ASP A 118 1.38 1.50 13.58
C ASP A 118 1.28 0.56 12.36
N ALA A 119 1.71 0.99 11.19
CA ALA A 119 1.54 0.24 9.93
C ALA A 119 2.10 -1.19 10.01
N GLY A 120 3.23 -1.40 10.70
CA GLY A 120 3.80 -2.72 10.91
C GLY A 120 2.85 -3.66 11.68
N ARG A 121 2.35 -3.20 12.84
CA ARG A 121 1.37 -3.93 13.64
C ARG A 121 0.08 -4.23 12.87
N LEU A 122 -0.41 -3.26 12.11
CA LEU A 122 -1.60 -3.43 11.28
C LEU A 122 -1.38 -4.46 10.16
N SER A 123 -0.21 -4.45 9.54
CA SER A 123 0.18 -5.47 8.56
C SER A 123 0.18 -6.87 9.16
N ASP A 124 0.74 -7.03 10.38
CA ASP A 124 0.75 -8.30 11.09
C ASP A 124 -0.67 -8.80 11.40
N ILE A 125 -1.57 -7.90 11.82
CA ILE A 125 -2.99 -8.23 12.06
C ILE A 125 -3.67 -8.75 10.79
N LEU A 126 -3.46 -8.08 9.64
CA LEU A 126 -4.05 -8.50 8.37
C LEU A 126 -3.51 -9.85 7.89
N ILE A 127 -2.20 -10.07 7.99
CA ILE A 127 -1.57 -11.36 7.67
C ILE A 127 -2.05 -12.46 8.63
N GLN A 128 -2.15 -12.17 9.93
CA GLN A 128 -2.67 -13.14 10.90
C GLN A 128 -4.13 -13.49 10.59
N THR A 129 -4.95 -12.51 10.20
CA THR A 129 -6.35 -12.73 9.79
C THR A 129 -6.43 -13.68 8.58
N GLN A 130 -5.55 -13.51 7.60
CA GLN A 130 -5.44 -14.41 6.45
C GLN A 130 -5.06 -15.84 6.90
N ASN A 131 -4.11 -15.96 7.83
CA ASN A 131 -3.63 -17.26 8.30
C ASN A 131 -4.66 -18.01 9.16
N ASP A 132 -5.44 -17.30 9.97
CA ASP A 132 -6.44 -17.88 10.87
C ASP A 132 -7.80 -18.12 10.18
N GLY A 133 -8.07 -17.36 9.13
CA GLY A 133 -9.31 -17.43 8.34
C GLY A 133 -9.16 -18.24 7.06
N LYS A 134 -10.22 -18.24 6.27
CA LYS A 134 -10.22 -18.71 4.89
C LYS A 134 -10.44 -17.51 3.96
N THR A 135 -9.44 -16.65 3.88
CA THR A 135 -9.45 -15.36 3.20
C THR A 135 -8.04 -15.00 2.74
N THR A 136 -7.91 -13.93 1.98
CA THR A 136 -6.63 -13.33 1.61
C THR A 136 -6.59 -11.86 2.05
N VAL A 137 -5.39 -11.28 2.21
CA VAL A 137 -5.28 -9.84 2.51
C VAL A 137 -5.91 -9.00 1.41
N ASN A 138 -5.82 -9.44 0.15
CA ASN A 138 -6.48 -8.77 -0.96
C ASN A 138 -8.02 -8.76 -0.82
N GLU A 139 -8.65 -9.89 -0.46
CA GLU A 139 -10.09 -9.92 -0.20
C GLU A 139 -10.47 -9.08 1.03
N LEU A 140 -9.62 -9.09 2.07
CA LEU A 140 -9.83 -8.27 3.26
C LEU A 140 -9.77 -6.78 2.91
N SER A 141 -8.77 -6.32 2.14
CA SER A 141 -8.66 -4.91 1.73
C SER A 141 -9.91 -4.42 1.01
N GLN A 142 -10.44 -5.22 0.10
CA GLN A 142 -11.66 -4.89 -0.65
C GLN A 142 -12.93 -4.90 0.21
N SER A 143 -12.99 -5.74 1.23
CA SER A 143 -14.18 -5.92 2.08
C SER A 143 -14.19 -4.99 3.29
N MET A 144 -13.04 -4.77 3.92
CA MET A 144 -12.93 -4.06 5.20
C MET A 144 -13.16 -2.55 5.08
N GLY A 145 -12.90 -1.93 3.93
CA GLY A 145 -12.98 -0.49 3.73
C GLY A 145 -14.34 0.12 4.13
N GLN A 146 -15.44 -0.63 3.97
CA GLN A 146 -16.77 -0.18 4.39
C GLN A 146 -17.12 -0.50 5.85
N VAL A 147 -16.41 -1.43 6.47
CA VAL A 147 -16.69 -1.89 7.84
C VAL A 147 -15.82 -1.13 8.85
N ILE A 148 -14.57 -0.85 8.53
CA ILE A 148 -13.58 -0.18 9.37
C ILE A 148 -14.12 1.13 9.98
N PRO A 149 -14.67 2.08 9.21
CA PRO A 149 -15.18 3.34 9.78
C PRO A 149 -16.33 3.12 10.77
N LEU A 150 -17.20 2.14 10.49
CA LEU A 150 -18.30 1.79 11.38
C LEU A 150 -17.79 1.13 12.66
N ALA A 151 -16.91 0.14 12.52
CA ALA A 151 -16.32 -0.55 13.67
C ALA A 151 -15.63 0.43 14.62
N SER A 152 -14.83 1.35 14.08
CA SER A 152 -14.22 2.42 14.86
C SER A 152 -15.26 3.31 15.56
N ALA A 153 -16.30 3.76 14.84
CA ALA A 153 -17.35 4.62 15.41
C ALA A 153 -18.12 3.94 16.54
N TYR A 154 -18.28 2.63 16.50
CA TYR A 154 -18.94 1.83 17.56
C TYR A 154 -17.95 1.29 18.62
N GLY A 155 -16.68 1.70 18.58
CA GLY A 155 -15.68 1.33 19.57
C GLY A 155 -15.17 -0.12 19.47
N VAL A 156 -15.39 -0.78 18.34
CA VAL A 156 -14.81 -2.09 18.05
C VAL A 156 -13.38 -1.89 17.57
N ASN A 157 -12.38 -2.41 18.27
CA ASN A 157 -10.99 -2.30 17.88
C ASN A 157 -10.68 -3.16 16.65
N ILE A 158 -9.57 -2.85 16.00
CA ILE A 158 -9.17 -3.50 14.74
C ILE A 158 -8.89 -5.00 14.93
N GLU A 159 -8.35 -5.40 16.07
CA GLU A 159 -8.07 -6.80 16.40
C GLU A 159 -9.35 -7.62 16.49
N ASN A 160 -10.39 -7.10 17.14
CA ASN A 160 -11.70 -7.77 17.26
C ASN A 160 -12.41 -7.84 15.91
N LEU A 161 -12.30 -6.78 15.09
CA LEU A 161 -12.83 -6.79 13.72
C LEU A 161 -12.13 -7.87 12.88
N ALA A 162 -10.80 -7.92 12.91
CA ALA A 162 -9.98 -8.89 12.20
C ALA A 162 -10.30 -10.34 12.65
N ALA A 163 -10.38 -10.58 13.95
CA ALA A 163 -10.77 -11.89 14.50
C ALA A 163 -12.17 -12.32 14.06
N SER A 164 -13.11 -11.37 13.92
CA SER A 164 -14.46 -11.65 13.43
C SER A 164 -14.45 -12.08 11.97
N TYR A 165 -13.65 -11.41 11.12
CA TYR A 165 -13.44 -11.85 9.73
C TYR A 165 -12.83 -13.24 9.67
N ALA A 166 -11.77 -13.52 10.43
CA ALA A 166 -11.14 -14.82 10.47
C ALA A 166 -12.14 -15.92 10.87
N GLN A 167 -12.93 -15.67 11.90
CA GLN A 167 -13.92 -16.63 12.39
C GLN A 167 -15.04 -16.90 11.38
N LEU A 168 -15.59 -15.86 10.74
CA LEU A 168 -16.65 -16.02 9.75
C LEU A 168 -16.14 -16.76 8.51
N THR A 169 -14.98 -16.37 8.00
CA THR A 169 -14.39 -16.98 6.80
C THR A 169 -13.94 -18.42 7.05
N LYS A 170 -13.40 -18.73 8.22
CA LYS A 170 -13.05 -20.09 8.65
C LYS A 170 -14.28 -21.01 8.64
N ASN A 171 -15.46 -20.48 8.99
CA ASN A 171 -16.72 -21.20 8.97
C ASN A 171 -17.42 -21.21 7.59
N GLY A 172 -16.73 -20.78 6.54
CA GLY A 172 -17.19 -20.90 5.14
C GLY A 172 -17.96 -19.70 4.61
N VAL A 173 -18.03 -18.58 5.36
CA VAL A 173 -18.61 -17.34 4.84
C VAL A 173 -17.57 -16.67 3.92
N ALA A 174 -17.97 -16.30 2.69
CA ALA A 174 -17.09 -15.56 1.80
C ALA A 174 -16.72 -14.21 2.40
N THR A 175 -15.48 -13.73 2.18
CA THR A 175 -14.94 -12.51 2.82
C THR A 175 -15.82 -11.28 2.58
N ALA A 176 -16.30 -11.08 1.36
CA ALA A 176 -17.22 -9.98 1.03
C ALA A 176 -18.55 -10.08 1.80
N GLN A 177 -19.06 -11.29 2.01
CA GLN A 177 -20.28 -11.52 2.77
C GLN A 177 -20.07 -11.35 4.27
N ALA A 178 -18.90 -11.74 4.78
CA ALA A 178 -18.51 -11.47 6.16
C ALA A 178 -18.54 -9.97 6.45
N GLY A 179 -17.99 -9.14 5.54
CA GLY A 179 -18.09 -7.68 5.64
C GLY A 179 -19.52 -7.17 5.72
N THR A 180 -20.41 -7.72 4.86
CA THR A 180 -21.84 -7.35 4.89
C THR A 180 -22.50 -7.71 6.22
N TYR A 181 -22.21 -8.88 6.76
CA TYR A 181 -22.76 -9.32 8.05
C TYR A 181 -22.25 -8.45 9.19
N LEU A 182 -20.93 -8.21 9.25
CA LEU A 182 -20.31 -7.36 10.28
C LEU A 182 -20.88 -5.93 10.23
N LYS A 183 -21.03 -5.37 9.03
CA LYS A 183 -21.65 -4.05 8.85
C LYS A 183 -23.11 -4.01 9.35
N SER A 184 -23.84 -5.12 9.26
CA SER A 184 -25.24 -5.20 9.71
C SER A 184 -25.37 -5.45 11.22
N MET A 185 -24.30 -5.92 11.85
CA MET A 185 -24.28 -6.22 13.31
C MET A 185 -23.82 -5.00 14.12
N LEU A 186 -23.09 -4.07 13.50
CA LEU A 186 -22.64 -2.80 14.07
C LEU A 186 -23.74 -1.74 13.99
#